data_0e339eed61138f0e8197bec920ef8295
#
_entry.id   0e339eed61138f0e8197bec920ef8295
#
_cell.length_a   1.000
_cell.length_b   1.000
_cell.length_c   1.000
_cell.angle_alpha   90.00
_cell.angle_beta   90.00
_cell.angle_gamma   90.00
#
_symmetry.space_group_name_H-M   'P 1'
#
loop_
_entity.id
_entity.type
_entity.pdbx_description
1 polymer ?
#
loop_
_entity_poly.entity_id
_entity_poly.type
_entity_poly.pdbx_seq_one_letter_code
_entity_poly.pdbx_strand_id
1 'polypeptide(L)'
;MKNALAQADHAVEALRAQRQDDYYPQFHLAAAAGWINDPNGLVYINGVYHAFYQHHPYDQNWGPMHWGHATSRDLAHWQHQPIALAPGESYDKDGCFSGCAVDDNGVLTLIYTGHVWLGKEGDDDQVREVQCLATSEDGVNFVKHGPVLLPPEGIQHFRDPKVWRAADCWWMVVGAKENGLGQARLYRSNDLRDWQFDRVLAGAQSPHQGYMWECPDFFPLGEKQVLLFSPQGLTAQGYRNRNRFQSGYLLGHWRPDEDFSVTQSFCELDGGHDFYAPQTFTAADGRRMLFAWMDMWESPMPSKPHGWAGALTLPRELTLSCEGNVLMNPARELTALRGEQQSFDAVSVRNQRQVLTDGVQELALTLNVAASDAERYGIVIGTAARLYVDNQTHRLVLERFSEDPGLCGCRSVPLPEANILSLRVFIDRSSLEVFVNQGEACLTSRIYPTDGQRSVTLFAEGGLAQFGAAQAWELESTWE
;
A
#
# COMPACT_ATOMS: atom_id res chain seq x y z
N MET A 1 -29.44 -4.47 2.35
CA MET A 1 -28.33 -3.92 1.56
C MET A 1 -28.58 -2.50 1.03
N LYS A 2 -29.52 -2.22 0.12
CA LYS A 2 -29.72 -0.84 -0.46
C LYS A 2 -29.86 0.26 0.59
N ASN A 3 -30.57 0.01 1.70
CA ASN A 3 -30.70 1.00 2.77
C ASN A 3 -29.38 1.23 3.54
N ALA A 4 -28.60 0.17 3.78
CA ALA A 4 -27.31 0.28 4.45
C ALA A 4 -26.28 1.04 3.60
N LEU A 5 -26.24 0.81 2.28
CA LEU A 5 -25.38 1.55 1.35
C LEU A 5 -25.74 3.05 1.35
N ALA A 6 -27.03 3.37 1.20
CA ALA A 6 -27.48 4.79 1.21
C ALA A 6 -27.21 5.47 2.56
N GLN A 7 -27.31 4.77 3.67
CA GLN A 7 -26.97 5.30 4.99
C GLN A 7 -25.46 5.56 5.11
N ALA A 8 -24.64 4.65 4.61
CA ALA A 8 -23.19 4.80 4.61
C ALA A 8 -22.73 5.97 3.72
N ASP A 9 -23.27 6.09 2.49
CA ASP A 9 -22.99 7.22 1.61
C ASP A 9 -23.38 8.56 2.26
N HIS A 10 -24.56 8.62 2.89
CA HIS A 10 -24.99 9.82 3.60
C HIS A 10 -24.08 10.17 4.79
N ALA A 11 -23.58 9.17 5.52
CA ALA A 11 -22.65 9.38 6.61
C ALA A 11 -21.32 9.96 6.12
N VAL A 12 -20.78 9.44 5.02
CA VAL A 12 -19.56 9.97 4.39
C VAL A 12 -19.74 11.43 3.98
N GLU A 13 -20.85 11.77 3.34
CA GLU A 13 -21.15 13.17 2.93
C GLU A 13 -21.25 14.10 4.14
N ALA A 14 -21.88 13.64 5.23
CA ALA A 14 -21.98 14.42 6.47
C ALA A 14 -20.61 14.64 7.13
N LEU A 15 -19.75 13.64 7.15
CA LEU A 15 -18.38 13.74 7.65
C LEU A 15 -17.51 14.64 6.74
N ARG A 16 -17.64 14.48 5.41
CA ARG A 16 -16.94 15.29 4.42
C ARG A 16 -17.22 16.78 4.60
N ALA A 17 -18.47 17.14 4.89
CA ALA A 17 -18.87 18.53 5.12
C ALA A 17 -18.18 19.17 6.36
N GLN A 18 -17.63 18.35 7.26
CA GLN A 18 -16.93 18.78 8.47
C GLN A 18 -15.42 18.56 8.41
N ARG A 19 -14.92 17.89 7.34
CA ARG A 19 -13.52 17.58 7.16
C ARG A 19 -12.68 18.85 7.05
N GLN A 20 -11.53 18.83 7.70
CA GLN A 20 -10.49 19.85 7.56
C GLN A 20 -9.41 19.34 6.60
N ASP A 21 -8.99 20.17 5.67
CA ASP A 21 -8.13 19.74 4.55
C ASP A 21 -6.63 20.02 4.74
N ASP A 22 -6.21 20.50 5.92
CA ASP A 22 -4.80 20.83 6.19
C ASP A 22 -3.84 19.67 5.92
N TYR A 23 -4.27 18.45 6.27
CA TYR A 23 -3.52 17.21 6.05
C TYR A 23 -4.14 16.30 4.99
N TYR A 24 -5.35 16.58 4.51
CA TYR A 24 -6.02 15.72 3.54
C TYR A 24 -5.21 15.64 2.24
N PRO A 25 -4.91 14.43 1.74
CA PRO A 25 -4.02 14.27 0.59
C PRO A 25 -4.48 15.04 -0.65
N GLN A 26 -3.55 15.68 -1.32
CA GLN A 26 -3.82 16.35 -2.59
C GLN A 26 -3.76 15.40 -3.76
N PHE A 27 -2.78 14.49 -3.76
CA PHE A 27 -2.55 13.59 -4.89
C PHE A 27 -2.45 12.10 -4.51
N HIS A 28 -2.85 11.73 -3.29
CA HIS A 28 -3.02 10.32 -2.90
C HIS A 28 -4.50 9.96 -2.80
N LEU A 29 -4.82 8.70 -3.10
CA LEU A 29 -6.16 8.17 -2.95
C LEU A 29 -6.48 7.99 -1.46
N ALA A 30 -7.55 8.64 -1.00
CA ALA A 30 -8.12 8.53 0.33
C ALA A 30 -9.64 8.54 0.23
N ALA A 31 -10.36 8.04 1.24
CA ALA A 31 -11.80 8.22 1.29
C ALA A 31 -12.17 9.70 1.43
N ALA A 32 -13.32 10.10 0.95
CA ALA A 32 -13.80 11.48 1.09
C ALA A 32 -13.86 11.94 2.55
N ALA A 33 -14.10 11.02 3.48
CA ALA A 33 -14.01 11.18 4.93
C ALA A 33 -14.03 9.80 5.60
N GLY A 34 -13.84 9.73 6.92
CA GLY A 34 -13.87 8.49 7.68
C GLY A 34 -12.55 7.72 7.64
N TRP A 35 -12.60 6.44 7.94
CA TRP A 35 -11.45 5.54 8.01
C TRP A 35 -11.23 4.76 6.72
N ILE A 36 -9.98 4.58 6.31
CA ILE A 36 -9.58 3.57 5.31
C ILE A 36 -8.35 2.80 5.75
N ASN A 37 -8.27 1.53 5.31
CA ASN A 37 -7.03 0.72 5.40
C ASN A 37 -6.75 0.04 4.04
N ASP A 38 -6.77 -1.26 3.92
CA ASP A 38 -6.28 -2.02 2.77
C ASP A 38 -6.87 -1.58 1.42
N PRO A 39 -6.06 -1.47 0.36
CA PRO A 39 -6.58 -1.45 -0.99
C PRO A 39 -7.27 -2.79 -1.31
N ASN A 40 -8.41 -2.74 -1.98
CA ASN A 40 -9.21 -3.90 -2.36
C ASN A 40 -9.63 -3.82 -3.82
N GLY A 41 -9.90 -4.96 -4.41
CA GLY A 41 -10.60 -5.03 -5.68
C GLY A 41 -9.96 -4.23 -6.81
N LEU A 42 -8.64 -4.08 -6.81
CA LEU A 42 -7.92 -3.34 -7.84
C LEU A 42 -8.04 -4.06 -9.18
N VAL A 43 -8.57 -3.38 -10.19
CA VAL A 43 -8.79 -3.97 -11.52
C VAL A 43 -8.95 -2.91 -12.59
N TYR A 44 -8.55 -3.25 -13.81
CA TYR A 44 -8.91 -2.52 -15.03
C TYR A 44 -9.94 -3.33 -15.80
N ILE A 45 -11.09 -2.75 -16.05
CA ILE A 45 -12.19 -3.38 -16.81
C ILE A 45 -12.97 -2.32 -17.59
N ASN A 46 -13.37 -2.63 -18.80
CA ASN A 46 -14.20 -1.77 -19.65
C ASN A 46 -13.67 -0.32 -19.80
N GLY A 47 -12.36 -0.14 -19.84
CA GLY A 47 -11.73 1.18 -20.01
C GLY A 47 -11.60 2.00 -18.72
N VAL A 48 -11.86 1.41 -17.55
CA VAL A 48 -11.85 2.07 -16.26
C VAL A 48 -11.01 1.28 -15.26
N TYR A 49 -10.17 1.97 -14.50
CA TYR A 49 -9.52 1.47 -13.32
C TYR A 49 -10.46 1.61 -12.13
N HIS A 50 -10.65 0.54 -11.39
CA HIS A 50 -11.39 0.52 -10.14
C HIS A 50 -10.40 0.29 -8.99
N ALA A 51 -10.52 1.10 -7.95
CA ALA A 51 -9.85 0.92 -6.68
C ALA A 51 -10.91 0.93 -5.57
N PHE A 52 -11.05 -0.21 -4.93
CA PHE A 52 -11.84 -0.29 -3.71
C PHE A 52 -10.88 -0.27 -2.51
N TYR A 53 -11.43 -0.04 -1.33
CA TYR A 53 -10.65 -0.02 -0.11
C TYR A 53 -11.52 -0.37 1.10
N GLN A 54 -10.89 -0.92 2.11
CA GLN A 54 -11.51 -1.12 3.41
C GLN A 54 -11.90 0.23 3.99
N HIS A 55 -13.16 0.40 4.39
CA HIS A 55 -13.72 1.68 4.75
C HIS A 55 -14.69 1.60 5.92
N HIS A 56 -14.52 2.47 6.93
CA HIS A 56 -15.53 2.73 7.93
C HIS A 56 -16.14 4.11 7.67
N PRO A 57 -17.38 4.18 7.20
CA PRO A 57 -17.99 5.43 6.72
C PRO A 57 -18.57 6.32 7.83
N TYR A 58 -18.62 5.82 9.08
CA TYR A 58 -19.34 6.50 10.17
C TYR A 58 -18.44 7.32 11.09
N ASP A 59 -17.16 7.02 11.17
CA ASP A 59 -16.16 7.82 11.88
C ASP A 59 -14.72 7.52 11.39
N GLN A 60 -13.72 8.08 12.06
CA GLN A 60 -12.32 8.01 11.71
C GLN A 60 -11.58 6.85 12.40
N ASN A 61 -12.30 5.93 13.01
CA ASN A 61 -11.74 4.73 13.63
C ASN A 61 -12.10 3.49 12.80
N TRP A 62 -11.29 2.45 12.97
CA TRP A 62 -11.65 1.14 12.45
C TRP A 62 -12.98 0.67 13.06
N GLY A 63 -13.83 0.08 12.28
CA GLY A 63 -15.14 -0.41 12.69
C GLY A 63 -15.69 -1.44 11.69
N PRO A 64 -17.00 -1.70 11.64
CA PRO A 64 -17.56 -2.61 10.66
C PRO A 64 -17.23 -2.19 9.24
N MET A 65 -16.33 -2.97 8.59
CA MET A 65 -15.78 -2.62 7.30
C MET A 65 -16.80 -2.68 6.18
N HIS A 66 -16.80 -1.61 5.39
CA HIS A 66 -17.45 -1.49 4.09
C HIS A 66 -16.35 -1.52 3.01
N TRP A 67 -16.73 -1.63 1.76
CA TRP A 67 -15.85 -1.32 0.64
C TRP A 67 -16.20 0.06 0.09
N GLY A 68 -15.30 1.03 0.31
CA GLY A 68 -15.31 2.29 -0.42
C GLY A 68 -14.84 2.06 -1.86
N HIS A 69 -15.07 3.02 -2.75
CA HIS A 69 -14.85 2.86 -4.18
C HIS A 69 -14.41 4.17 -4.83
N ALA A 70 -13.40 4.10 -5.66
CA ALA A 70 -12.97 5.17 -6.54
C ALA A 70 -12.66 4.62 -7.94
N THR A 71 -12.81 5.45 -8.97
CA THR A 71 -12.54 5.09 -10.36
C THR A 71 -11.63 6.09 -11.03
N SER A 72 -10.85 5.63 -12.01
CA SER A 72 -9.96 6.45 -12.83
C SER A 72 -9.90 5.93 -14.26
N ARG A 73 -9.63 6.82 -15.20
CA ARG A 73 -9.36 6.44 -16.60
C ARG A 73 -7.86 6.38 -16.90
N ASP A 74 -7.04 6.97 -16.04
CA ASP A 74 -5.61 7.20 -16.31
C ASP A 74 -4.68 6.94 -15.11
N LEU A 75 -5.19 6.43 -13.97
CA LEU A 75 -4.45 6.22 -12.72
C LEU A 75 -3.95 7.51 -12.03
N ALA A 76 -4.12 8.66 -12.63
CA ALA A 76 -3.71 9.96 -12.07
C ALA A 76 -4.90 10.73 -11.51
N HIS A 77 -6.03 10.75 -12.22
CA HIS A 77 -7.25 11.46 -11.82
C HIS A 77 -8.32 10.47 -11.36
N TRP A 78 -8.85 10.68 -10.18
CA TRP A 78 -9.79 9.78 -9.52
C TRP A 78 -11.11 10.46 -9.19
N GLN A 79 -12.17 9.68 -9.25
CA GLN A 79 -13.52 10.07 -8.87
C GLN A 79 -14.03 9.16 -7.76
N HIS A 80 -14.55 9.74 -6.68
CA HIS A 80 -15.27 8.98 -5.66
C HIS A 80 -16.55 8.39 -6.26
N GLN A 81 -16.80 7.13 -5.93
CA GLN A 81 -18.01 6.40 -6.30
C GLN A 81 -18.82 6.10 -5.02
N PRO A 82 -20.11 5.75 -5.14
CA PRO A 82 -20.86 5.23 -4.01
C PRO A 82 -20.19 4.01 -3.38
N ILE A 83 -20.44 3.79 -2.10
CA ILE A 83 -19.93 2.61 -1.37
C ILE A 83 -20.42 1.35 -2.06
N ALA A 84 -19.50 0.45 -2.38
CA ALA A 84 -19.77 -0.76 -3.15
C ALA A 84 -20.39 -1.89 -2.31
N LEU A 85 -19.87 -2.13 -1.11
CA LEU A 85 -20.33 -3.17 -0.20
C LEU A 85 -20.54 -2.61 1.20
N ALA A 86 -21.66 -3.00 1.82
CA ALA A 86 -21.94 -2.75 3.23
C ALA A 86 -22.16 -4.10 3.95
N PRO A 87 -21.68 -4.27 5.20
CA PRO A 87 -21.98 -5.46 6.00
C PRO A 87 -23.45 -5.54 6.36
N GLY A 88 -23.91 -6.73 6.77
CA GLY A 88 -25.30 -6.90 7.26
C GLY A 88 -25.93 -8.25 6.95
N GLU A 89 -25.32 -9.06 6.09
CA GLU A 89 -25.76 -10.44 5.88
C GLU A 89 -25.20 -11.34 7.00
N SER A 90 -25.82 -12.49 7.25
CA SER A 90 -25.40 -13.39 8.33
C SER A 90 -23.94 -13.86 8.25
N TYR A 91 -23.34 -13.76 7.06
CA TYR A 91 -21.97 -14.19 6.79
C TYR A 91 -20.95 -13.03 6.79
N ASP A 92 -21.40 -11.79 6.80
CA ASP A 92 -20.56 -10.58 6.83
C ASP A 92 -21.10 -9.48 7.75
N LYS A 93 -21.91 -9.87 8.75
CA LYS A 93 -22.61 -8.89 9.61
C LYS A 93 -21.68 -7.92 10.36
N ASP A 94 -20.45 -8.33 10.60
CA ASP A 94 -19.45 -7.56 11.34
C ASP A 94 -18.38 -6.94 10.43
N GLY A 95 -18.40 -7.23 9.11
CA GLY A 95 -17.53 -6.57 8.14
C GLY A 95 -17.45 -7.27 6.79
N CYS A 96 -17.36 -6.46 5.73
CA CYS A 96 -16.88 -6.88 4.42
C CYS A 96 -15.37 -6.64 4.40
N PHE A 97 -14.60 -7.68 4.76
CA PHE A 97 -13.13 -7.59 4.84
C PHE A 97 -12.48 -7.64 3.46
N SER A 98 -11.15 -7.59 3.44
CA SER A 98 -10.36 -7.44 2.21
C SER A 98 -10.58 -8.55 1.20
N GLY A 99 -10.29 -8.24 -0.04
CA GLY A 99 -10.40 -9.13 -1.18
C GLY A 99 -10.02 -8.45 -2.50
N CYS A 100 -10.38 -9.07 -3.59
CA CYS A 100 -9.97 -8.67 -4.93
C CYS A 100 -11.14 -8.50 -5.89
N ALA A 101 -10.82 -8.09 -7.12
CA ALA A 101 -11.76 -8.03 -8.23
C ALA A 101 -11.16 -8.73 -9.45
N VAL A 102 -12.03 -9.33 -10.26
CA VAL A 102 -11.68 -9.89 -11.57
C VAL A 102 -12.69 -9.47 -12.63
N ASP A 103 -12.25 -9.48 -13.87
CA ASP A 103 -13.10 -9.40 -15.05
C ASP A 103 -13.59 -10.81 -15.40
N ASP A 104 -14.87 -11.08 -15.14
CA ASP A 104 -15.51 -12.31 -15.60
C ASP A 104 -16.36 -12.05 -16.83
N ASN A 105 -15.70 -12.05 -18.00
CA ASN A 105 -16.33 -11.81 -19.31
C ASN A 105 -17.11 -10.48 -19.38
N GLY A 106 -16.54 -9.40 -18.87
CA GLY A 106 -17.12 -8.06 -18.85
C GLY A 106 -17.95 -7.76 -17.61
N VAL A 107 -18.15 -8.72 -16.72
CA VAL A 107 -18.81 -8.55 -15.43
C VAL A 107 -17.76 -8.30 -14.34
N LEU A 108 -17.83 -7.17 -13.70
CA LEU A 108 -16.97 -6.85 -12.55
C LEU A 108 -17.36 -7.73 -11.36
N THR A 109 -16.48 -8.68 -11.03
CA THR A 109 -16.72 -9.67 -9.98
C THR A 109 -15.78 -9.46 -8.81
N LEU A 110 -16.34 -9.22 -7.63
CA LEU A 110 -15.62 -9.06 -6.37
C LEU A 110 -15.61 -10.36 -5.59
N ILE A 111 -14.46 -10.74 -5.08
CA ILE A 111 -14.30 -11.84 -4.13
C ILE A 111 -13.71 -11.23 -2.85
N TYR A 112 -14.46 -11.31 -1.75
CA TYR A 112 -14.14 -10.65 -0.48
C TYR A 112 -14.35 -11.57 0.71
N THR A 113 -13.81 -11.20 1.86
CA THR A 113 -14.00 -11.96 3.09
C THR A 113 -15.20 -11.42 3.87
N GLY A 114 -16.18 -12.26 4.10
CA GLY A 114 -17.26 -12.00 5.06
C GLY A 114 -16.77 -12.34 6.47
N HIS A 115 -16.83 -11.36 7.38
CA HIS A 115 -16.31 -11.46 8.75
C HIS A 115 -17.45 -11.46 9.77
N VAL A 116 -17.35 -12.36 10.75
CA VAL A 116 -18.31 -12.50 11.85
C VAL A 116 -17.58 -12.79 13.16
N TRP A 117 -17.84 -11.97 14.17
CA TRP A 117 -17.48 -12.28 15.56
C TRP A 117 -18.40 -13.37 16.11
N LEU A 118 -17.84 -14.49 16.53
CA LEU A 118 -18.59 -15.59 17.16
C LEU A 118 -18.81 -15.35 18.66
N GLY A 119 -17.98 -14.50 19.25
CA GLY A 119 -18.02 -14.08 20.64
C GLY A 119 -18.21 -12.58 20.77
N LYS A 120 -17.38 -11.96 21.63
CA LYS A 120 -17.37 -10.52 21.80
C LYS A 120 -16.66 -9.86 20.59
N GLU A 121 -17.14 -8.70 20.18
CA GLU A 121 -16.45 -7.87 19.19
C GLU A 121 -14.99 -7.57 19.64
N GLY A 122 -14.04 -7.79 18.73
CA GLY A 122 -12.61 -7.68 18.98
C GLY A 122 -11.95 -8.92 19.59
N ASP A 123 -12.68 -10.02 19.76
CA ASP A 123 -12.10 -11.29 20.20
C ASP A 123 -11.61 -12.09 18.98
N ASP A 124 -10.33 -11.87 18.62
CA ASP A 124 -9.69 -12.52 17.47
C ASP A 124 -9.58 -14.06 17.60
N ASP A 125 -9.80 -14.61 18.78
CA ASP A 125 -9.82 -16.06 18.96
C ASP A 125 -11.21 -16.67 18.67
N GLN A 126 -12.22 -15.85 18.42
CA GLN A 126 -13.58 -16.27 18.11
C GLN A 126 -14.14 -15.57 16.87
N VAL A 127 -13.61 -15.91 15.72
CA VAL A 127 -14.02 -15.36 14.43
C VAL A 127 -14.43 -16.47 13.46
N ARG A 128 -15.27 -16.10 12.51
CA ARG A 128 -15.55 -16.89 11.31
C ARG A 128 -15.37 -16.02 10.09
N GLU A 129 -14.51 -16.45 9.19
CA GLU A 129 -14.19 -15.77 7.95
C GLU A 129 -14.48 -16.69 6.77
N VAL A 130 -15.31 -16.22 5.83
CA VAL A 130 -15.73 -16.95 4.65
C VAL A 130 -15.47 -16.11 3.40
N GLN A 131 -15.12 -16.73 2.28
CA GLN A 131 -14.95 -15.98 1.04
C GLN A 131 -16.29 -15.86 0.32
N CYS A 132 -16.63 -14.64 -0.05
CA CYS A 132 -17.92 -14.26 -0.62
C CYS A 132 -17.76 -13.70 -2.02
N LEU A 133 -18.82 -13.76 -2.83
CA LEU A 133 -18.85 -13.24 -4.18
C LEU A 133 -19.92 -12.16 -4.33
N ALA A 134 -19.56 -11.07 -5.02
CA ALA A 134 -20.50 -10.04 -5.46
C ALA A 134 -20.19 -9.63 -6.90
N THR A 135 -21.21 -9.25 -7.66
CA THR A 135 -21.06 -8.89 -9.08
C THR A 135 -21.69 -7.54 -9.40
N SER A 136 -21.17 -6.88 -10.41
CA SER A 136 -21.73 -5.66 -10.98
C SER A 136 -21.61 -5.66 -12.50
N GLU A 137 -22.70 -5.30 -13.19
CA GLU A 137 -22.71 -5.11 -14.65
C GLU A 137 -22.39 -3.65 -15.03
N ASP A 138 -22.60 -2.70 -14.14
CA ASP A 138 -22.40 -1.27 -14.38
C ASP A 138 -21.15 -0.69 -13.67
N GLY A 139 -20.46 -1.49 -12.88
CA GLY A 139 -19.28 -1.11 -12.12
C GLY A 139 -19.56 -0.25 -10.88
N VAL A 140 -20.83 -0.01 -10.54
CA VAL A 140 -21.25 0.86 -9.42
C VAL A 140 -22.19 0.12 -8.46
N ASN A 141 -23.18 -0.59 -8.99
CA ASN A 141 -24.17 -1.31 -8.21
C ASN A 141 -23.81 -2.79 -8.09
N PHE A 142 -23.59 -3.27 -6.87
CA PHE A 142 -23.16 -4.64 -6.61
C PHE A 142 -24.28 -5.50 -6.03
N VAL A 143 -24.34 -6.76 -6.49
CA VAL A 143 -25.24 -7.79 -5.97
C VAL A 143 -24.42 -8.84 -5.25
N LYS A 144 -24.65 -9.03 -3.95
CA LYS A 144 -24.03 -10.09 -3.15
C LYS A 144 -24.66 -11.44 -3.47
N HIS A 145 -23.83 -12.44 -3.67
CA HIS A 145 -24.24 -13.84 -3.92
C HIS A 145 -23.99 -14.75 -2.72
N GLY A 146 -23.31 -14.25 -1.69
CA GLY A 146 -22.99 -14.99 -0.48
C GLY A 146 -21.68 -15.77 -0.54
N PRO A 147 -21.45 -16.67 0.43
CA PRO A 147 -20.22 -17.44 0.52
C PRO A 147 -20.03 -18.42 -0.64
N VAL A 148 -18.81 -18.46 -1.19
CA VAL A 148 -18.35 -19.40 -2.22
C VAL A 148 -17.26 -20.33 -1.71
N LEU A 149 -16.59 -19.96 -0.59
CA LEU A 149 -15.57 -20.79 0.04
C LEU A 149 -15.64 -20.62 1.56
N LEU A 150 -15.79 -21.74 2.26
CA LEU A 150 -15.80 -21.80 3.73
C LEU A 150 -14.39 -22.09 4.25
N PRO A 151 -14.06 -21.67 5.50
CA PRO A 151 -12.78 -22.01 6.09
C PRO A 151 -12.70 -23.54 6.31
N PRO A 152 -11.50 -24.12 6.16
CA PRO A 152 -11.27 -25.51 6.55
C PRO A 152 -11.55 -25.73 8.04
N GLU A 153 -11.87 -26.96 8.44
CA GLU A 153 -12.08 -27.32 9.84
C GLU A 153 -10.84 -26.95 10.69
N GLY A 154 -11.06 -26.27 11.81
CA GLY A 154 -10.01 -25.84 12.73
C GLY A 154 -9.27 -24.55 12.33
N ILE A 155 -9.58 -23.95 11.18
CA ILE A 155 -9.02 -22.68 10.75
C ILE A 155 -10.05 -21.57 10.95
N GLN A 156 -9.77 -20.64 11.85
CA GLN A 156 -10.62 -19.48 12.13
C GLN A 156 -10.23 -18.26 11.29
N HIS A 157 -8.93 -17.91 11.26
CA HIS A 157 -8.39 -16.83 10.45
C HIS A 157 -8.16 -17.32 9.02
N PHE A 158 -9.04 -16.88 8.11
CA PHE A 158 -9.08 -17.33 6.73
C PHE A 158 -9.61 -16.22 5.83
N ARG A 159 -8.72 -15.33 5.34
CA ARG A 159 -9.13 -14.07 4.72
C ARG A 159 -8.22 -13.59 3.59
N ASP A 160 -8.66 -12.52 2.95
CA ASP A 160 -7.96 -11.74 1.94
C ASP A 160 -7.72 -12.53 0.64
N PRO A 161 -8.80 -12.99 -0.03
CA PRO A 161 -8.66 -13.77 -1.25
C PRO A 161 -8.12 -12.91 -2.39
N LYS A 162 -7.18 -13.48 -3.15
CA LYS A 162 -6.72 -12.93 -4.42
C LYS A 162 -6.94 -13.96 -5.51
N VAL A 163 -7.63 -13.56 -6.58
CA VAL A 163 -8.05 -14.42 -7.67
C VAL A 163 -7.42 -13.98 -8.98
N TRP A 164 -7.00 -14.95 -9.78
CA TRP A 164 -6.51 -14.75 -11.14
C TRP A 164 -6.88 -15.95 -12.03
N ARG A 165 -6.77 -15.78 -13.34
CA ARG A 165 -7.00 -16.85 -14.31
C ARG A 165 -5.68 -17.30 -14.91
N ALA A 166 -5.45 -18.61 -14.93
CA ALA A 166 -4.32 -19.24 -15.62
C ALA A 166 -4.70 -20.64 -16.11
N ALA A 167 -4.26 -21.01 -17.31
CA ALA A 167 -4.50 -22.32 -17.92
C ALA A 167 -5.98 -22.75 -17.89
N ASP A 168 -6.89 -21.85 -18.32
CA ASP A 168 -8.34 -22.06 -18.38
C ASP A 168 -9.04 -22.33 -17.03
N CYS A 169 -8.34 -22.08 -15.94
CA CYS A 169 -8.84 -22.28 -14.56
C CYS A 169 -8.70 -20.96 -13.77
N TRP A 170 -9.63 -20.74 -12.86
CA TRP A 170 -9.49 -19.70 -11.84
C TRP A 170 -8.71 -20.23 -10.66
N TRP A 171 -7.76 -19.43 -10.19
CA TRP A 171 -6.96 -19.69 -9.02
C TRP A 171 -7.25 -18.66 -7.95
N MET A 172 -7.22 -19.07 -6.68
CA MET A 172 -7.36 -18.18 -5.53
C MET A 172 -6.30 -18.50 -4.50
N VAL A 173 -5.57 -17.50 -4.05
CA VAL A 173 -4.76 -17.59 -2.84
C VAL A 173 -5.48 -16.88 -1.69
N VAL A 174 -5.50 -17.52 -0.50
CA VAL A 174 -6.14 -16.99 0.72
C VAL A 174 -5.14 -17.08 1.87
N GLY A 175 -5.07 -16.03 2.67
CA GLY A 175 -4.30 -16.01 3.91
C GLY A 175 -4.96 -16.84 5.00
N ALA A 176 -4.15 -17.57 5.75
CA ALA A 176 -4.65 -18.38 6.86
C ALA A 176 -3.68 -18.43 8.04
N LYS A 177 -4.22 -18.75 9.21
CA LYS A 177 -3.45 -19.08 10.42
C LYS A 177 -3.83 -20.49 10.83
N GLU A 178 -2.87 -21.40 10.78
CA GLU A 178 -3.02 -22.77 11.21
C GLU A 178 -1.95 -23.13 12.24
N ASN A 179 -2.36 -23.64 13.40
CA ASN A 179 -1.44 -23.99 14.50
C ASN A 179 -0.48 -22.87 14.92
N GLY A 180 -0.94 -21.59 14.86
CA GLY A 180 -0.13 -20.43 15.19
C GLY A 180 0.88 -20.02 14.13
N LEU A 181 0.79 -20.56 12.92
CA LEU A 181 1.66 -20.27 11.79
C LEU A 181 0.85 -19.71 10.62
N GLY A 182 1.37 -18.63 10.01
CA GLY A 182 0.78 -18.03 8.82
C GLY A 182 1.06 -18.84 7.57
N GLN A 183 0.10 -18.89 6.65
CA GLN A 183 0.24 -19.58 5.36
C GLN A 183 -0.60 -18.93 4.27
N ALA A 184 -0.20 -19.15 3.03
CA ALA A 184 -0.97 -18.85 1.83
C ALA A 184 -1.51 -20.17 1.26
N ARG A 185 -2.84 -20.29 1.19
CA ARG A 185 -3.54 -21.51 0.72
C ARG A 185 -4.06 -21.32 -0.68
N LEU A 186 -3.80 -22.26 -1.57
CA LEU A 186 -4.17 -22.21 -2.98
C LEU A 186 -5.42 -23.05 -3.25
N TYR A 187 -6.34 -22.47 -4.00
CA TYR A 187 -7.58 -23.07 -4.44
C TYR A 187 -7.74 -22.88 -5.95
N ARG A 188 -8.55 -23.75 -6.58
CA ARG A 188 -8.91 -23.65 -7.99
C ARG A 188 -10.40 -23.80 -8.22
N SER A 189 -10.91 -23.18 -9.28
CA SER A 189 -12.32 -23.20 -9.67
C SER A 189 -12.47 -23.06 -11.19
N ASN A 190 -13.57 -23.61 -11.72
CA ASN A 190 -13.94 -23.42 -13.12
C ASN A 190 -14.91 -22.24 -13.34
N ASP A 191 -15.57 -21.76 -12.28
CA ASP A 191 -16.74 -20.87 -12.36
C ASP A 191 -16.80 -19.76 -11.31
N LEU A 192 -15.71 -19.57 -10.52
CA LEU A 192 -15.63 -18.64 -9.38
C LEU A 192 -16.56 -18.95 -8.20
N ARG A 193 -17.31 -20.04 -8.23
CA ARG A 193 -18.29 -20.41 -7.21
C ARG A 193 -17.92 -21.68 -6.46
N ASP A 194 -17.51 -22.71 -7.20
CA ASP A 194 -17.11 -23.98 -6.63
C ASP A 194 -15.59 -24.07 -6.54
N TRP A 195 -15.05 -23.85 -5.35
CA TRP A 195 -13.61 -23.82 -5.08
C TRP A 195 -13.13 -25.13 -4.47
N GLN A 196 -12.08 -25.67 -5.04
CA GLN A 196 -11.41 -26.88 -4.56
C GLN A 196 -10.03 -26.51 -4.01
N PHE A 197 -9.73 -27.02 -2.81
CA PHE A 197 -8.39 -26.89 -2.24
C PHE A 197 -7.38 -27.61 -3.15
N ASP A 198 -6.31 -26.90 -3.48
CA ASP A 198 -5.21 -27.46 -4.26
C ASP A 198 -4.04 -27.83 -3.34
N ARG A 199 -3.47 -26.84 -2.67
CA ARG A 199 -2.35 -27.03 -1.74
C ARG A 199 -2.11 -25.82 -0.84
N VAL A 200 -1.23 -25.97 0.16
CA VAL A 200 -0.57 -24.83 0.80
C VAL A 200 0.54 -24.36 -0.14
N LEU A 201 0.39 -23.15 -0.69
CA LEU A 201 1.35 -22.58 -1.64
C LEU A 201 2.69 -22.28 -0.97
N ALA A 202 2.63 -21.66 0.19
CA ALA A 202 3.76 -21.39 1.08
C ALA A 202 3.25 -21.17 2.51
N GLY A 203 4.12 -21.39 3.51
CA GLY A 203 3.75 -21.20 4.90
C GLY A 203 4.95 -21.04 5.81
N ALA A 204 4.73 -20.39 6.94
CA ALA A 204 5.71 -20.22 7.99
C ALA A 204 6.14 -21.57 8.57
N GLN A 205 7.44 -21.74 8.72
CA GLN A 205 8.02 -22.96 9.34
C GLN A 205 8.29 -22.74 10.84
N SER A 206 8.18 -21.51 11.30
CA SER A 206 8.33 -21.12 12.70
C SER A 206 7.57 -19.83 12.99
N PRO A 207 7.26 -19.53 14.28
CA PRO A 207 6.61 -18.27 14.67
C PRO A 207 7.37 -17.00 14.24
N HIS A 208 8.68 -17.10 14.02
CA HIS A 208 9.52 -15.98 13.56
C HIS A 208 9.25 -15.58 12.10
N GLN A 209 8.48 -16.37 11.35
CA GLN A 209 8.06 -16.08 9.98
C GLN A 209 6.61 -15.59 9.90
N GLY A 210 6.00 -15.26 11.05
CA GLY A 210 4.66 -14.73 11.19
C GLY A 210 3.60 -15.76 11.55
N TYR A 211 2.68 -15.36 12.43
CA TYR A 211 1.57 -16.21 12.87
C TYR A 211 0.35 -16.12 11.96
N MET A 212 0.24 -15.07 11.17
CA MET A 212 -0.78 -14.86 10.15
C MET A 212 -0.14 -14.18 8.93
N TRP A 213 -0.49 -14.64 7.74
CA TRP A 213 -0.11 -14.01 6.49
C TRP A 213 -1.33 -13.36 5.86
N GLU A 214 -1.46 -12.03 6.00
CA GLU A 214 -2.56 -11.26 5.45
C GLU A 214 -2.27 -10.84 4.00
N CYS A 215 -3.33 -10.52 3.26
CA CYS A 215 -3.30 -9.95 1.92
C CYS A 215 -2.35 -10.69 0.96
N PRO A 216 -2.41 -12.03 0.84
CA PRO A 216 -1.57 -12.72 -0.13
C PRO A 216 -1.97 -12.33 -1.55
N ASP A 217 -0.97 -12.11 -2.40
CA ASP A 217 -1.14 -11.83 -3.83
C ASP A 217 -0.10 -12.62 -4.61
N PHE A 218 -0.53 -13.35 -5.64
CA PHE A 218 0.35 -14.27 -6.37
C PHE A 218 0.28 -14.00 -7.85
N PHE A 219 1.40 -13.59 -8.44
CA PHE A 219 1.43 -13.13 -9.82
C PHE A 219 2.77 -13.36 -10.50
N PRO A 220 2.78 -13.49 -11.85
CA PRO A 220 4.00 -13.50 -12.62
C PRO A 220 4.62 -12.10 -12.73
N LEU A 221 5.94 -12.03 -12.63
CA LEU A 221 6.72 -10.83 -12.88
C LEU A 221 7.99 -11.21 -13.65
N GLY A 222 8.05 -10.88 -14.94
CA GLY A 222 9.07 -11.42 -15.82
C GLY A 222 9.03 -12.95 -15.87
N GLU A 223 10.16 -13.59 -15.60
CA GLU A 223 10.28 -15.06 -15.57
C GLU A 223 10.07 -15.67 -14.17
N LYS A 224 9.75 -14.87 -13.18
CA LYS A 224 9.52 -15.28 -11.80
C LYS A 224 8.04 -15.24 -11.41
N GLN A 225 7.73 -15.97 -10.35
CA GLN A 225 6.49 -15.80 -9.60
C GLN A 225 6.77 -15.07 -8.30
N VAL A 226 5.92 -14.13 -7.98
CA VAL A 226 5.96 -13.36 -6.73
C VAL A 226 4.81 -13.81 -5.86
N LEU A 227 5.09 -14.21 -4.63
CA LEU A 227 4.09 -14.28 -3.57
C LEU A 227 4.31 -13.08 -2.65
N LEU A 228 3.43 -12.10 -2.77
CA LEU A 228 3.34 -10.93 -1.93
C LEU A 228 2.43 -11.23 -0.74
N PHE A 229 2.77 -10.79 0.46
CA PHE A 229 1.93 -10.93 1.65
C PHE A 229 2.37 -10.02 2.77
N SER A 230 1.51 -9.85 3.77
CA SER A 230 1.73 -9.01 4.94
C SER A 230 1.76 -9.88 6.21
N PRO A 231 2.95 -10.37 6.62
CA PRO A 231 3.07 -11.23 7.80
C PRO A 231 2.91 -10.44 9.09
N GLN A 232 2.12 -10.98 10.02
CA GLN A 232 1.99 -10.48 11.38
C GLN A 232 2.90 -11.27 12.33
N GLY A 233 3.58 -10.57 13.25
CA GLY A 233 4.35 -11.17 14.32
C GLY A 233 5.84 -11.41 14.03
N LEU A 234 6.39 -10.80 12.98
CA LEU A 234 7.84 -10.79 12.77
C LEU A 234 8.55 -9.97 13.84
N THR A 235 9.71 -10.43 14.24
CA THR A 235 10.53 -9.72 15.23
C THR A 235 11.53 -8.80 14.53
N ALA A 236 11.71 -7.59 15.05
CA ALA A 236 12.71 -6.64 14.56
C ALA A 236 14.14 -7.24 14.64
N GLN A 237 14.89 -7.10 13.54
CA GLN A 237 16.26 -7.59 13.40
C GLN A 237 17.15 -6.49 12.80
N GLY A 238 17.91 -5.79 13.63
CA GLY A 238 18.72 -4.67 13.20
C GLY A 238 17.86 -3.58 12.56
N TYR A 239 18.02 -3.35 11.26
CA TYR A 239 17.26 -2.37 10.50
C TYR A 239 16.00 -2.93 9.83
N ARG A 240 15.79 -4.26 9.86
CA ARG A 240 14.64 -4.93 9.23
C ARG A 240 13.51 -5.16 10.23
N ASN A 241 12.29 -5.29 9.72
CA ASN A 241 11.07 -5.61 10.50
C ASN A 241 10.83 -4.61 11.63
N ARG A 242 11.01 -3.32 11.37
CA ARG A 242 10.93 -2.26 12.37
C ARG A 242 9.51 -1.73 12.59
N ASN A 243 8.59 -2.00 11.68
CA ASN A 243 7.18 -1.63 11.81
C ASN A 243 6.41 -2.64 12.68
N ARG A 244 5.21 -2.30 13.09
CA ARG A 244 4.34 -3.20 13.87
C ARG A 244 4.10 -4.51 13.10
N PHE A 245 3.80 -4.39 11.82
CA PHE A 245 3.73 -5.50 10.86
C PHE A 245 4.47 -5.13 9.59
N GLN A 246 4.78 -6.11 8.77
CA GLN A 246 5.55 -5.96 7.53
C GLN A 246 4.72 -6.29 6.32
N SER A 247 5.19 -5.85 5.15
CA SER A 247 4.72 -6.30 3.85
C SER A 247 5.92 -6.59 2.95
N GLY A 248 5.90 -7.71 2.29
CA GLY A 248 7.01 -8.15 1.48
C GLY A 248 6.66 -9.34 0.62
N TYR A 249 7.68 -10.00 0.09
CA TYR A 249 7.48 -11.02 -0.92
C TYR A 249 8.48 -12.17 -0.82
N LEU A 250 8.05 -13.30 -1.38
CA LEU A 250 8.90 -14.42 -1.79
C LEU A 250 9.00 -14.43 -3.32
N LEU A 251 10.15 -14.79 -3.86
CA LEU A 251 10.33 -15.06 -5.29
C LEU A 251 10.58 -16.54 -5.53
N GLY A 252 10.08 -17.02 -6.65
CA GLY A 252 10.26 -18.41 -7.02
C GLY A 252 9.80 -18.72 -8.44
N HIS A 253 9.60 -20.02 -8.68
CA HIS A 253 9.01 -20.54 -9.90
C HIS A 253 7.77 -21.34 -9.56
N TRP A 254 6.75 -21.21 -10.38
CA TRP A 254 5.52 -21.96 -10.25
C TRP A 254 4.89 -22.18 -11.63
N ARG A 255 4.24 -23.32 -11.77
CA ARG A 255 3.32 -23.63 -12.88
C ARG A 255 2.09 -24.31 -12.27
N PRO A 256 0.92 -24.22 -12.93
CA PRO A 256 -0.20 -25.05 -12.56
C PRO A 256 0.24 -26.51 -12.36
N ASP A 257 -0.25 -27.15 -11.29
CA ASP A 257 0.08 -28.52 -10.86
C ASP A 257 1.50 -28.75 -10.29
N GLU A 258 2.32 -27.71 -10.16
CA GLU A 258 3.65 -27.78 -9.52
C GLU A 258 3.66 -27.03 -8.17
N ASP A 259 4.59 -27.39 -7.30
CA ASP A 259 4.82 -26.64 -6.06
C ASP A 259 5.50 -25.30 -6.35
N PHE A 260 5.24 -24.30 -5.53
CA PHE A 260 5.94 -23.03 -5.59
C PHE A 260 7.38 -23.22 -5.06
N SER A 261 8.33 -23.30 -5.98
CA SER A 261 9.75 -23.42 -5.67
C SER A 261 10.35 -22.06 -5.34
N VAL A 262 10.42 -21.74 -4.05
CA VAL A 262 10.98 -20.48 -3.54
C VAL A 262 12.48 -20.42 -3.79
N THR A 263 12.93 -19.37 -4.49
CA THR A 263 14.36 -19.12 -4.79
C THR A 263 14.93 -17.96 -3.98
N GLN A 264 14.08 -17.09 -3.43
CA GLN A 264 14.48 -15.98 -2.57
C GLN A 264 13.56 -15.93 -1.35
N SER A 265 14.17 -15.87 -0.15
CA SER A 265 13.45 -15.72 1.12
C SER A 265 12.76 -14.35 1.23
N PHE A 266 11.90 -14.20 2.24
CA PHE A 266 11.14 -12.98 2.48
C PHE A 266 11.99 -11.72 2.47
N CYS A 267 11.54 -10.75 1.68
CA CYS A 267 12.13 -9.44 1.54
C CYS A 267 11.05 -8.38 1.69
N GLU A 268 11.28 -7.38 2.56
CA GLU A 268 10.36 -6.25 2.70
C GLU A 268 10.32 -5.43 1.40
N LEU A 269 9.12 -4.95 1.02
CA LEU A 269 8.93 -4.12 -0.17
C LEU A 269 9.29 -2.65 0.03
N ASP A 270 9.03 -2.13 1.23
CA ASP A 270 9.19 -0.70 1.55
C ASP A 270 9.95 -0.57 2.86
N GLY A 271 10.93 0.32 2.89
CA GLY A 271 11.77 0.57 4.04
C GLY A 271 11.32 1.74 4.91
N GLY A 272 10.13 2.30 4.67
CA GLY A 272 9.58 3.43 5.42
C GLY A 272 8.80 3.04 6.66
N HIS A 273 8.06 4.00 7.22
CA HIS A 273 7.29 3.82 8.45
C HIS A 273 5.88 3.26 8.20
N ASP A 274 5.27 3.57 7.05
CA ASP A 274 3.85 3.42 6.82
C ASP A 274 3.59 2.76 5.46
N PHE A 275 3.64 1.43 5.42
CA PHE A 275 3.36 0.64 4.22
C PHE A 275 2.85 -0.75 4.64
N TYR A 276 1.59 -1.04 4.32
CA TYR A 276 0.96 -2.30 4.69
C TYR A 276 -0.08 -2.75 3.66
N ALA A 277 -0.41 -4.05 3.67
CA ALA A 277 -1.47 -4.67 2.88
C ALA A 277 -1.44 -4.34 1.37
N PRO A 278 -0.28 -4.38 0.69
CA PRO A 278 -0.22 -4.10 -0.73
C PRO A 278 -1.04 -5.11 -1.53
N GLN A 279 -1.69 -4.61 -2.59
CA GLN A 279 -2.39 -5.42 -3.58
C GLN A 279 -1.99 -4.98 -4.98
N THR A 280 -1.90 -5.94 -5.91
CA THR A 280 -1.51 -5.68 -7.29
C THR A 280 -2.66 -5.89 -8.27
N PHE A 281 -2.53 -5.32 -9.45
CA PHE A 281 -3.42 -5.50 -10.58
C PHE A 281 -2.66 -5.35 -11.90
N THR A 282 -3.28 -5.75 -13.00
CA THR A 282 -2.74 -5.55 -14.34
C THR A 282 -3.35 -4.29 -14.95
N ALA A 283 -2.50 -3.35 -15.36
CA ALA A 283 -2.94 -2.15 -16.07
C ALA A 283 -3.39 -2.48 -17.50
N ALA A 284 -4.03 -1.51 -18.17
CA ALA A 284 -4.52 -1.61 -19.54
C ALA A 284 -3.44 -2.05 -20.55
N ASP A 285 -2.19 -1.69 -20.32
CA ASP A 285 -1.03 -2.01 -21.15
C ASP A 285 -0.22 -3.24 -20.69
N GLY A 286 -0.74 -3.99 -19.71
CA GLY A 286 -0.15 -5.22 -19.22
C GLY A 286 0.88 -5.05 -18.11
N ARG A 287 1.19 -3.82 -17.66
CA ARG A 287 2.08 -3.59 -16.52
C ARG A 287 1.46 -4.11 -15.23
N ARG A 288 2.30 -4.60 -14.32
CA ARG A 288 1.91 -4.95 -12.96
C ARG A 288 1.97 -3.71 -12.07
N MET A 289 0.82 -3.29 -11.57
CA MET A 289 0.66 -2.11 -10.72
C MET A 289 0.33 -2.53 -9.29
N LEU A 290 0.65 -1.65 -8.33
CA LEU A 290 0.45 -1.88 -6.90
C LEU A 290 -0.08 -0.61 -6.23
N PHE A 291 -0.99 -0.78 -5.27
CA PHE A 291 -1.27 0.15 -4.18
C PHE A 291 -1.05 -0.54 -2.84
N ALA A 292 -0.70 0.20 -1.81
CA ALA A 292 -0.65 -0.26 -0.43
C ALA A 292 -1.38 0.73 0.49
N TRP A 293 -1.74 0.30 1.68
CA TRP A 293 -2.18 1.20 2.73
C TRP A 293 -0.98 1.97 3.28
N MET A 294 -1.06 3.30 3.21
CA MET A 294 -0.03 4.21 3.73
C MET A 294 -0.36 4.58 5.17
N ASP A 295 -0.21 3.62 6.02
CA ASP A 295 -0.38 3.74 7.47
C ASP A 295 0.21 2.49 8.16
N MET A 296 0.04 2.38 9.47
CA MET A 296 0.42 1.20 10.24
C MET A 296 -0.50 1.03 11.43
N TRP A 297 -0.88 -0.22 11.70
CA TRP A 297 -1.69 -0.58 12.87
C TRP A 297 -1.05 -0.09 14.17
N GLU A 298 -1.88 0.36 15.11
CA GLU A 298 -1.48 0.87 16.43
C GLU A 298 -0.61 2.15 16.37
N SER A 299 -0.46 2.77 15.19
CA SER A 299 0.25 4.04 15.02
C SER A 299 -0.68 5.22 15.28
N PRO A 300 -0.23 6.31 15.90
CA PRO A 300 -1.02 7.53 16.01
C PRO A 300 -1.43 8.08 14.66
N MET A 301 -2.63 8.66 14.58
CA MET A 301 -3.19 9.24 13.36
C MET A 301 -3.69 10.66 13.62
N PRO A 302 -2.82 11.67 13.50
CA PRO A 302 -3.16 13.09 13.69
C PRO A 302 -4.26 13.62 12.75
N SER A 303 -4.56 12.91 11.68
CA SER A 303 -5.67 13.25 10.76
C SER A 303 -7.06 12.95 11.32
N LYS A 304 -7.21 12.09 12.33
CA LYS A 304 -8.52 11.74 12.91
C LYS A 304 -9.34 12.95 13.37
N PRO A 305 -8.78 13.92 14.12
CA PRO A 305 -9.53 15.14 14.47
C PRO A 305 -9.96 15.98 13.26
N HIS A 306 -9.32 15.77 12.10
CA HIS A 306 -9.65 16.46 10.85
C HIS A 306 -10.73 15.75 10.02
N GLY A 307 -11.31 14.64 10.52
CA GLY A 307 -12.45 13.95 9.91
C GLY A 307 -12.10 12.82 8.96
N TRP A 308 -10.84 12.36 8.91
CA TRP A 308 -10.39 11.26 8.05
C TRP A 308 -9.18 10.52 8.66
N ALA A 309 -8.95 9.29 8.23
CA ALA A 309 -7.79 8.51 8.62
C ALA A 309 -7.43 7.46 7.57
N GLY A 310 -6.17 7.43 7.18
CA GLY A 310 -5.61 6.51 6.19
C GLY A 310 -5.69 7.03 4.75
N ALA A 311 -4.72 6.62 3.96
CA ALA A 311 -4.64 6.85 2.52
C ALA A 311 -3.96 5.65 1.84
N LEU A 312 -4.10 5.52 0.54
CA LEU A 312 -3.30 4.59 -0.25
C LEU A 312 -2.02 5.28 -0.72
N THR A 313 -0.97 4.49 -0.93
CA THR A 313 0.26 4.98 -1.60
C THR A 313 -0.05 5.47 -3.00
N LEU A 314 0.90 6.12 -3.65
CA LEU A 314 0.86 6.33 -5.09
C LEU A 314 0.73 4.99 -5.83
N PRO A 315 0.10 4.95 -7.02
CA PRO A 315 0.16 3.79 -7.88
C PRO A 315 1.61 3.53 -8.29
N ARG A 316 2.07 2.29 -8.11
CA ARG A 316 3.46 1.88 -8.39
C ARG A 316 3.51 0.79 -9.42
N GLU A 317 4.45 0.88 -10.34
CA GLU A 317 4.78 -0.16 -11.31
C GLU A 317 5.83 -1.10 -10.72
N LEU A 318 5.57 -2.40 -10.81
CA LEU A 318 6.51 -3.45 -10.42
C LEU A 318 7.23 -4.02 -11.65
N THR A 319 8.54 -4.15 -11.54
CA THR A 319 9.39 -4.82 -12.53
C THR A 319 10.45 -5.66 -11.83
N LEU A 320 11.19 -6.48 -12.58
CA LEU A 320 12.36 -7.20 -12.08
C LEU A 320 13.65 -6.55 -12.58
N SER A 321 14.64 -6.43 -11.69
CA SER A 321 15.99 -6.10 -12.09
C SER A 321 16.64 -7.28 -12.83
N CYS A 322 17.76 -7.05 -13.50
CA CYS A 322 18.56 -8.12 -14.12
C CYS A 322 19.12 -9.12 -13.09
N GLU A 323 19.19 -8.75 -11.82
CA GLU A 323 19.59 -9.61 -10.70
C GLU A 323 18.41 -10.39 -10.10
N GLY A 324 17.19 -10.12 -10.57
CA GLY A 324 15.96 -10.77 -10.10
C GLY A 324 15.35 -10.17 -8.84
N ASN A 325 15.68 -8.92 -8.49
CA ASN A 325 15.02 -8.20 -7.39
C ASN A 325 13.77 -7.46 -7.91
N VAL A 326 12.74 -7.36 -7.08
CA VAL A 326 11.56 -6.54 -7.40
C VAL A 326 11.93 -5.07 -7.31
N LEU A 327 11.70 -4.36 -8.39
CA LEU A 327 11.81 -2.91 -8.48
C LEU A 327 10.42 -2.30 -8.40
N MET A 328 10.30 -1.16 -7.71
CA MET A 328 9.03 -0.49 -7.49
C MET A 328 9.16 1.01 -7.82
N ASN A 329 8.53 1.43 -8.90
CA ASN A 329 8.60 2.82 -9.39
C ASN A 329 7.22 3.47 -9.33
N PRO A 330 7.14 4.81 -9.13
CA PRO A 330 5.86 5.50 -9.26
C PRO A 330 5.34 5.38 -10.68
N ALA A 331 4.02 5.21 -10.82
CA ALA A 331 3.36 5.11 -12.12
C ALA A 331 3.70 6.33 -12.98
N ARG A 332 4.01 6.10 -14.26
CA ARG A 332 4.35 7.17 -15.19
C ARG A 332 3.20 8.15 -15.44
N GLU A 333 1.98 7.72 -15.25
CA GLU A 333 0.74 8.50 -15.38
C GLU A 333 0.71 9.68 -14.39
N LEU A 334 1.40 9.59 -13.25
CA LEU A 334 1.50 10.68 -12.29
C LEU A 334 2.13 11.96 -12.86
N THR A 335 2.86 11.85 -13.98
CA THR A 335 3.35 13.02 -14.70
C THR A 335 2.23 13.92 -15.24
N ALA A 336 1.01 13.40 -15.37
CA ALA A 336 -0.16 14.19 -15.75
C ALA A 336 -0.57 15.21 -14.67
N LEU A 337 -0.18 14.97 -13.41
CA LEU A 337 -0.44 15.89 -12.30
C LEU A 337 0.61 17.00 -12.17
N ARG A 338 1.68 16.99 -12.99
CA ARG A 338 2.73 18.00 -12.90
C ARG A 338 2.28 19.34 -13.43
N GLY A 339 2.32 20.36 -12.58
CA GLY A 339 2.11 21.75 -12.90
C GLY A 339 3.44 22.47 -13.24
N GLU A 340 3.66 23.63 -12.61
CA GLU A 340 4.84 24.44 -12.85
C GLU A 340 6.14 23.70 -12.48
N GLN A 341 7.13 23.74 -13.39
CA GLN A 341 8.45 23.16 -13.17
C GLN A 341 9.44 24.22 -12.69
N GLN A 342 10.19 23.90 -11.65
CA GLN A 342 11.35 24.62 -11.21
C GLN A 342 12.61 23.78 -11.49
N SER A 343 13.70 24.43 -11.90
CA SER A 343 14.99 23.78 -12.14
C SER A 343 16.07 24.43 -11.32
N PHE A 344 16.96 23.62 -10.76
CA PHE A 344 18.04 24.05 -9.87
C PHE A 344 19.36 23.49 -10.37
N ASP A 345 20.38 24.34 -10.39
CA ASP A 345 21.74 23.94 -10.76
C ASP A 345 22.37 23.05 -9.67
N ALA A 346 23.39 22.28 -10.08
CA ALA A 346 24.18 21.51 -9.14
C ALA A 346 24.85 22.44 -8.11
N VAL A 347 24.88 22.00 -6.84
CA VAL A 347 25.41 22.80 -5.75
C VAL A 347 26.25 21.98 -4.78
N SER A 348 27.26 22.60 -4.20
CA SER A 348 28.06 22.06 -3.12
C SER A 348 27.65 22.69 -1.80
N VAL A 349 27.32 21.86 -0.81
CA VAL A 349 26.91 22.28 0.53
C VAL A 349 27.95 21.78 1.54
N ARG A 350 28.50 22.67 2.36
CA ARG A 350 29.51 22.32 3.38
C ARG A 350 29.07 22.84 4.75
N ASN A 351 28.74 21.93 5.67
CA ASN A 351 28.37 22.23 7.06
C ASN A 351 27.32 23.35 7.18
N GLN A 352 26.36 23.38 6.28
CA GLN A 352 25.31 24.41 6.23
C GLN A 352 24.00 23.85 5.68
N ARG A 353 23.00 24.72 5.62
CA ARG A 353 21.69 24.47 5.02
C ARG A 353 21.42 25.46 3.91
N GLN A 354 20.73 25.01 2.85
CA GLN A 354 20.30 25.82 1.72
C GLN A 354 18.89 25.46 1.30
N VAL A 355 17.95 26.41 1.36
CA VAL A 355 16.58 26.21 0.89
C VAL A 355 16.61 25.95 -0.61
N LEU A 356 15.89 24.93 -1.04
CA LEU A 356 15.73 24.53 -2.44
C LEU A 356 14.36 24.94 -2.98
N THR A 357 13.28 24.45 -2.38
CA THR A 357 11.91 24.64 -2.86
C THR A 357 10.90 24.52 -1.70
N ASP A 358 9.62 24.72 -1.95
CA ASP A 358 8.54 24.59 -0.97
C ASP A 358 7.27 24.05 -1.64
N GLY A 359 6.37 23.48 -0.86
CA GLY A 359 5.03 23.09 -1.27
C GLY A 359 4.79 21.59 -1.48
N VAL A 360 3.61 21.29 -1.96
CA VAL A 360 3.16 19.95 -2.36
C VAL A 360 3.70 19.65 -3.75
N GLN A 361 4.59 18.66 -3.89
CA GLN A 361 5.43 18.55 -5.09
C GLN A 361 6.03 17.17 -5.32
N GLU A 362 6.46 16.95 -6.55
CA GLU A 362 7.44 15.93 -6.91
C GLU A 362 8.83 16.60 -7.05
N LEU A 363 9.85 16.03 -6.42
CA LEU A 363 11.24 16.45 -6.51
C LEU A 363 12.08 15.34 -7.11
N ALA A 364 12.78 15.61 -8.20
CA ALA A 364 13.86 14.79 -8.73
C ALA A 364 15.21 15.40 -8.34
N LEU A 365 15.99 14.64 -7.56
CA LEU A 365 17.27 15.09 -6.99
C LEU A 365 18.33 14.01 -7.17
N THR A 366 19.56 14.42 -7.43
CA THR A 366 20.72 13.51 -7.42
C THR A 366 21.74 13.92 -6.37
N LEU A 367 22.30 12.91 -5.69
CA LEU A 367 23.41 13.09 -4.75
C LEU A 367 24.64 12.38 -5.30
N ASN A 368 25.75 13.08 -5.41
CA ASN A 368 27.02 12.48 -5.80
C ASN A 368 27.70 11.90 -4.55
N VAL A 369 27.44 10.63 -4.29
CA VAL A 369 27.95 9.93 -3.11
C VAL A 369 29.47 9.82 -3.16
N ALA A 370 30.04 9.53 -4.33
CA ALA A 370 31.48 9.38 -4.49
C ALA A 370 32.28 10.69 -4.28
N ALA A 371 31.63 11.83 -4.49
CA ALA A 371 32.27 13.15 -4.33
C ALA A 371 31.87 13.86 -3.03
N SER A 372 31.13 13.20 -2.13
CA SER A 372 30.66 13.73 -0.85
C SER A 372 31.43 13.09 0.30
N ASP A 373 31.99 13.91 1.20
CA ASP A 373 32.74 13.47 2.38
C ASP A 373 32.02 13.81 3.70
N ALA A 374 30.83 14.44 3.63
CA ALA A 374 30.02 14.74 4.81
C ALA A 374 29.58 13.47 5.54
N GLU A 375 29.52 13.51 6.87
CA GLU A 375 29.04 12.39 7.68
C GLU A 375 27.56 12.09 7.39
N ARG A 376 26.75 13.17 7.26
CA ARG A 376 25.31 13.11 6.92
C ARG A 376 24.97 14.22 5.95
N TYR A 377 24.22 13.91 4.91
CA TYR A 377 23.77 14.89 3.94
C TYR A 377 22.51 14.43 3.19
N GLY A 378 21.69 15.38 2.80
CA GLY A 378 20.44 15.11 2.12
C GLY A 378 19.50 16.30 2.19
N ILE A 379 18.20 16.02 2.45
CA ILE A 379 17.15 17.02 2.51
C ILE A 379 16.42 17.00 3.86
N VAL A 380 15.98 18.18 4.27
CA VAL A 380 15.04 18.40 5.39
C VAL A 380 13.74 18.85 4.78
N ILE A 381 12.61 18.27 5.23
CA ILE A 381 11.26 18.63 4.78
C ILE A 381 10.56 19.33 5.95
N GLY A 382 10.50 20.65 5.88
CA GLY A 382 9.91 21.49 6.93
C GLY A 382 10.37 21.12 8.33
N THR A 383 9.40 20.91 9.21
CA THR A 383 9.61 20.44 10.60
C THR A 383 9.38 18.94 10.76
N ALA A 384 8.99 18.23 9.69
CA ALA A 384 8.39 16.90 9.78
C ALA A 384 9.35 15.74 9.49
N ALA A 385 10.34 15.91 8.61
CA ALA A 385 11.21 14.81 8.24
C ALA A 385 12.61 15.24 7.77
N ARG A 386 13.56 14.30 7.84
CA ARG A 386 14.85 14.35 7.14
C ARG A 386 15.06 13.08 6.33
N LEU A 387 15.51 13.22 5.10
CA LEU A 387 15.99 12.11 4.26
C LEU A 387 17.48 12.34 4.00
N TYR A 388 18.33 11.43 4.41
CA TYR A 388 19.77 11.63 4.29
C TYR A 388 20.58 10.36 4.13
N VAL A 389 21.72 10.50 3.45
CA VAL A 389 22.79 9.51 3.45
C VAL A 389 23.53 9.62 4.78
N ASP A 390 23.67 8.51 5.48
CA ASP A 390 24.54 8.34 6.64
C ASP A 390 25.76 7.54 6.22
N ASN A 391 26.90 8.21 6.06
CA ASN A 391 28.14 7.59 5.61
C ASN A 391 28.77 6.64 6.63
N GLN A 392 28.44 6.79 7.92
CA GLN A 392 28.97 5.89 8.96
C GLN A 392 28.30 4.51 8.91
N THR A 393 27.00 4.48 8.63
CA THR A 393 26.21 3.24 8.57
C THR A 393 26.01 2.73 7.16
N HIS A 394 26.41 3.48 6.12
CA HIS A 394 26.16 3.22 4.70
C HIS A 394 24.68 2.98 4.40
N ARG A 395 23.82 3.90 4.87
CA ARG A 395 22.38 3.81 4.72
C ARG A 395 21.77 5.11 4.21
N LEU A 396 20.68 4.99 3.47
CA LEU A 396 19.74 6.09 3.25
C LEU A 396 18.71 6.04 4.37
N VAL A 397 18.62 7.09 5.15
CA VAL A 397 17.82 7.19 6.38
C VAL A 397 16.69 8.18 6.16
N LEU A 398 15.48 7.75 6.50
CA LEU A 398 14.30 8.62 6.65
C LEU A 398 13.99 8.76 8.13
N GLU A 399 14.22 9.94 8.67
CA GLU A 399 13.92 10.31 10.05
C GLU A 399 12.67 11.18 10.07
N ARG A 400 11.72 10.81 10.91
CA ARG A 400 10.44 11.49 11.07
C ARG A 400 10.36 12.16 12.42
N PHE A 401 9.86 13.40 12.44
CA PHE A 401 9.62 14.21 13.62
C PHE A 401 8.14 14.49 13.78
N SER A 402 7.66 14.52 15.00
CA SER A 402 6.27 14.84 15.34
C SER A 402 6.20 15.31 16.80
N GLU A 403 5.15 16.05 17.14
CA GLU A 403 4.80 16.32 18.54
C GLU A 403 4.34 15.05 19.25
N ASP A 404 3.79 14.07 18.52
CA ASP A 404 3.48 12.75 19.05
C ASP A 404 4.72 11.84 18.97
N PRO A 405 5.28 11.41 20.11
CA PRO A 405 6.45 10.54 20.14
C PRO A 405 6.24 9.20 19.43
N GLY A 406 5.01 8.71 19.33
CA GLY A 406 4.65 7.49 18.63
C GLY A 406 4.86 7.57 17.11
N LEU A 407 4.98 8.79 16.58
CA LEU A 407 5.30 9.05 15.18
C LEU A 407 6.76 9.38 14.93
N CYS A 408 7.58 9.56 15.95
CA CYS A 408 9.00 9.85 15.80
C CYS A 408 9.81 8.59 15.50
N GLY A 409 10.93 8.74 14.79
CA GLY A 409 11.91 7.69 14.62
C GLY A 409 12.48 7.58 13.21
N CYS A 410 13.39 6.63 13.07
CA CYS A 410 14.13 6.40 11.84
C CYS A 410 13.72 5.08 11.17
N ARG A 411 13.68 5.12 9.85
CA ARG A 411 13.66 3.95 8.97
C ARG A 411 14.79 4.12 7.96
N SER A 412 15.28 3.03 7.41
CA SER A 412 16.41 3.13 6.49
C SER A 412 16.52 1.92 5.59
N VAL A 413 17.07 2.16 4.42
CA VAL A 413 17.47 1.12 3.47
C VAL A 413 18.99 1.10 3.31
N PRO A 414 19.62 -0.03 2.92
CA PRO A 414 21.01 -0.03 2.53
C PRO A 414 21.24 1.02 1.44
N LEU A 415 22.36 1.72 1.50
CA LEU A 415 22.74 2.62 0.43
C LEU A 415 23.13 1.77 -0.80
N PRO A 416 22.50 1.99 -1.97
CA PRO A 416 22.92 1.31 -3.18
C PRO A 416 24.39 1.53 -3.50
N GLU A 417 25.07 0.53 -4.05
CA GLU A 417 26.45 0.65 -4.52
C GLU A 417 26.50 1.46 -5.82
N ALA A 418 26.42 2.79 -5.72
CA ALA A 418 26.41 3.69 -6.83
C ALA A 418 27.20 4.97 -6.50
N ASN A 419 27.87 5.53 -7.50
CA ASN A 419 28.55 6.84 -7.36
C ASN A 419 27.57 7.99 -7.25
N ILE A 420 26.40 7.85 -7.87
CA ILE A 420 25.32 8.84 -7.89
C ILE A 420 24.06 8.15 -7.44
N LEU A 421 23.41 8.72 -6.46
CA LEU A 421 22.09 8.30 -5.97
C LEU A 421 21.04 9.21 -6.59
N SER A 422 20.10 8.63 -7.32
CA SER A 422 18.95 9.35 -7.88
C SER A 422 17.75 9.16 -6.98
N LEU A 423 17.10 10.25 -6.62
CA LEU A 423 15.90 10.26 -5.77
C LEU A 423 14.74 10.89 -6.52
N ARG A 424 13.58 10.24 -6.50
CA ARG A 424 12.28 10.87 -6.76
C ARG A 424 11.52 10.91 -5.45
N VAL A 425 11.16 12.10 -5.03
CA VAL A 425 10.53 12.36 -3.73
C VAL A 425 9.20 13.03 -3.97
N PHE A 426 8.13 12.41 -3.50
CA PHE A 426 6.77 12.96 -3.56
C PHE A 426 6.39 13.44 -2.16
N ILE A 427 6.08 14.72 -2.06
CA ILE A 427 5.74 15.41 -0.81
C ILE A 427 4.29 15.89 -0.93
N ASP A 428 3.38 15.22 -0.22
CA ASP A 428 1.98 15.62 -0.12
C ASP A 428 1.72 16.38 1.19
N ARG A 429 0.49 16.73 1.46
CA ARG A 429 0.12 17.47 2.67
C ARG A 429 0.45 16.74 3.95
N SER A 430 0.37 15.40 3.93
CA SER A 430 0.63 14.56 5.11
C SER A 430 1.42 13.30 4.81
N SER A 431 2.15 13.25 3.70
CA SER A 431 2.93 12.07 3.34
C SER A 431 4.20 12.40 2.56
N LEU A 432 5.11 11.42 2.59
CA LEU A 432 6.38 11.42 1.90
C LEU A 432 6.61 10.03 1.30
N GLU A 433 6.75 9.96 -0.02
CA GLU A 433 7.18 8.75 -0.72
C GLU A 433 8.51 9.00 -1.43
N VAL A 434 9.49 8.15 -1.17
CA VAL A 434 10.84 8.24 -1.73
C VAL A 434 11.11 7.01 -2.57
N PHE A 435 11.50 7.23 -3.83
CA PHE A 435 11.93 6.20 -4.76
C PHE A 435 13.41 6.42 -5.08
N VAL A 436 14.19 5.37 -4.85
CA VAL A 436 15.65 5.41 -4.96
C VAL A 436 16.08 4.75 -6.26
N ASN A 437 16.94 5.41 -7.02
CA ASN A 437 17.41 5.01 -8.33
C ASN A 437 16.20 4.71 -9.27
N GLN A 438 16.14 3.53 -9.81
CA GLN A 438 15.02 3.07 -10.64
C GLN A 438 14.11 2.10 -9.87
N GLY A 439 13.79 2.45 -8.61
CA GLY A 439 12.92 1.62 -7.76
C GLY A 439 13.66 0.51 -7.00
N GLU A 440 14.98 0.60 -6.86
CA GLU A 440 15.79 -0.35 -6.09
C GLU A 440 15.42 -0.37 -4.61
N ALA A 441 14.97 0.77 -4.09
CA ALA A 441 14.41 0.89 -2.75
C ALA A 441 13.33 1.98 -2.72
N CYS A 442 12.38 1.82 -1.78
CA CYS A 442 11.33 2.79 -1.51
C CYS A 442 11.20 3.02 -0.02
N LEU A 443 10.84 4.24 0.37
CA LEU A 443 10.52 4.60 1.75
C LEU A 443 9.24 5.43 1.76
N THR A 444 8.23 4.93 2.46
CA THR A 444 6.91 5.57 2.59
C THR A 444 6.66 5.98 4.03
N SER A 445 6.26 7.22 4.24
CA SER A 445 5.97 7.73 5.58
C SER A 445 4.87 8.77 5.57
N ARG A 446 3.97 8.70 6.54
CA ARG A 446 3.13 9.84 6.89
C ARG A 446 3.97 10.87 7.61
N ILE A 447 3.73 12.12 7.30
CA ILE A 447 4.36 13.28 7.93
C ILE A 447 3.27 14.30 8.27
N TYR A 448 3.45 15.04 9.36
CA TYR A 448 2.48 16.06 9.77
C TYR A 448 3.24 17.36 10.08
N PRO A 449 3.62 18.12 9.02
CA PRO A 449 4.37 19.35 9.21
C PRO A 449 3.53 20.40 9.96
N THR A 450 4.13 21.00 10.97
CA THR A 450 3.51 22.08 11.73
C THR A 450 3.31 23.30 10.82
N ASP A 451 2.18 23.97 10.94
CA ASP A 451 1.80 25.15 10.14
C ASP A 451 1.87 24.93 8.60
N GLY A 452 1.76 23.67 8.15
CA GLY A 452 1.79 23.33 6.73
C GLY A 452 3.13 23.55 6.04
N GLN A 453 4.23 23.79 6.77
CA GLN A 453 5.54 24.04 6.20
C GLN A 453 6.15 22.79 5.56
N ARG A 454 6.33 22.81 4.25
CA ARG A 454 6.89 21.73 3.43
C ARG A 454 8.12 22.15 2.66
N SER A 455 8.85 23.19 3.16
CA SER A 455 10.08 23.64 2.55
C SER A 455 11.11 22.52 2.49
N VAL A 456 11.71 22.33 1.32
CA VAL A 456 12.82 21.39 1.12
C VAL A 456 14.12 22.14 1.25
N THR A 457 14.96 21.71 2.18
CA THR A 457 16.25 22.33 2.46
C THR A 457 17.36 21.30 2.31
N LEU A 458 18.33 21.56 1.44
CA LEU A 458 19.57 20.79 1.35
C LEU A 458 20.40 21.00 2.61
N PHE A 459 21.07 19.94 3.08
CA PHE A 459 21.99 20.06 4.22
C PHE A 459 23.20 19.14 4.08
N ALA A 460 24.29 19.52 4.75
CA ALA A 460 25.45 18.69 4.98
C ALA A 460 26.00 18.93 6.38
N GLU A 461 26.36 17.86 7.07
CA GLU A 461 26.91 17.83 8.42
C GLU A 461 28.21 17.02 8.41
N GLY A 462 29.28 17.55 9.03
CA GLY A 462 30.58 16.85 9.14
C GLY A 462 31.39 16.80 7.85
N GLY A 463 31.14 17.70 6.89
CA GLY A 463 31.90 17.71 5.63
C GLY A 463 31.21 18.41 4.47
N LEU A 464 31.54 18.00 3.27
CA LEU A 464 31.03 18.50 2.00
C LEU A 464 30.08 17.49 1.38
N ALA A 465 28.91 17.94 0.90
CA ALA A 465 28.02 17.19 0.05
C ALA A 465 27.92 17.83 -1.35
N GLN A 466 27.89 16.99 -2.37
CA GLN A 466 27.71 17.38 -3.76
C GLN A 466 26.30 16.94 -4.21
N PHE A 467 25.45 17.92 -4.48
CA PHE A 467 24.13 17.73 -5.06
C PHE A 467 24.20 18.02 -6.56
N GLY A 468 23.64 17.12 -7.37
CA GLY A 468 23.48 17.35 -8.81
C GLY A 468 22.36 18.34 -9.09
N ALA A 469 22.11 18.61 -10.38
CA ALA A 469 20.96 19.38 -10.79
C ALA A 469 19.65 18.72 -10.33
N ALA A 470 18.68 19.53 -9.93
CA ALA A 470 17.39 19.08 -9.44
C ALA A 470 16.25 19.71 -10.21
N GLN A 471 15.11 19.04 -10.22
CA GLN A 471 13.85 19.53 -10.77
C GLN A 471 12.74 19.29 -9.75
N ALA A 472 11.87 20.27 -9.60
CA ALA A 472 10.66 20.16 -8.79
C ALA A 472 9.44 20.54 -9.63
N TRP A 473 8.35 19.83 -9.43
CA TRP A 473 7.04 20.13 -10.06
C TRP A 473 6.01 20.27 -8.95
N GLU A 474 5.30 21.36 -8.93
CA GLU A 474 4.06 21.44 -8.18
C GLU A 474 3.11 20.38 -8.70
N LEU A 475 2.41 19.66 -7.81
CA LEU A 475 1.46 18.63 -8.20
C LEU A 475 0.03 19.12 -8.01
N GLU A 476 -0.78 18.90 -9.04
CA GLU A 476 -2.21 19.17 -9.01
C GLU A 476 -2.97 18.10 -8.20
N SER A 477 -4.24 18.33 -7.97
CA SER A 477 -5.09 17.38 -7.26
C SER A 477 -5.36 16.14 -8.11
N THR A 478 -5.30 14.97 -7.47
CA THR A 478 -5.77 13.71 -8.06
C THR A 478 -7.30 13.62 -8.11
N TRP A 479 -8.01 14.47 -7.39
CA TRP A 479 -9.47 14.42 -7.31
C TRP A 479 -10.13 15.35 -8.33
N GLU A 480 -11.05 14.79 -9.14
CA GLU A 480 -11.92 15.53 -10.06
C GLU A 480 -13.13 16.16 -9.33
#